data_4eb14497ebf58b162c285a6b79a90398
#
_entry.id   4eb14497ebf58b162c285a6b79a90398
#
_cell.length_a   1.000
_cell.length_b   1.000
_cell.length_c   1.000
_cell.angle_alpha   90.00
_cell.angle_beta   90.00
_cell.angle_gamma   90.00
#
_symmetry.space_group_name_H-M   'P 1'
#
loop_
_entity.id
_entity.type
_entity.pdbx_description
1 polymer ?
#
loop_
_entity_poly.entity_id
_entity_poly.type
_entity_poly.pdbx_seq_one_letter_code
_entity_poly.pdbx_strand_id
1 'polypeptide(L)'
;TEKNGELTLGREGGHSRNRIVHSKDLTGREIERALLEKVTNTPQIEILEYYFAIDFLTSKNFKKKFRSKNTKGCYGIFAFNVENSSVDKIIAGTTIIASGGAGQVYLHTSNPPIATGDGVAMGYRAGCEIENMEFVQFHPTTLYEHPDINSPYVFLISEAVRGAGAVLKRIDGY
;
A
#
# COMPACT_ATOMS: atom_id res chain seq x y z
N THR A 1 7.55 13.92 15.94
CA THR A 1 8.53 14.85 16.51
C THR A 1 7.93 15.42 17.79
N GLU A 2 8.68 15.38 18.87
CA GLU A 2 8.28 15.93 20.17
C GLU A 2 9.13 17.16 20.51
N LYS A 3 8.50 18.13 21.13
CA LYS A 3 9.19 19.28 21.72
C LYS A 3 8.60 19.52 23.10
N ASN A 4 9.45 19.43 24.14
CA ASN A 4 9.04 19.57 25.55
C ASN A 4 7.95 18.59 26.00
N GLY A 5 7.94 17.34 25.46
CA GLY A 5 6.93 16.34 25.78
C GLY A 5 5.60 16.48 25.02
N GLU A 6 5.47 17.47 24.15
CA GLU A 6 4.29 17.67 23.32
C GLU A 6 4.59 17.34 21.85
N LEU A 7 3.58 16.81 21.13
CA LEU A 7 3.70 16.53 19.70
C LEU A 7 3.79 17.83 18.92
N THR A 8 4.87 17.98 18.15
CA THR A 8 4.98 19.08 17.19
C THR A 8 4.13 18.78 15.97
N LEU A 9 3.14 19.62 15.70
CA LEU A 9 2.26 19.48 14.55
C LEU A 9 2.76 20.30 13.37
N GLY A 10 2.73 19.72 12.20
CA GLY A 10 2.97 20.36 10.92
C GLY A 10 1.67 20.72 10.18
N ARG A 11 1.82 21.37 9.04
CA ARG A 11 0.74 21.58 8.06
C ARG A 11 1.23 21.30 6.65
N GLU A 12 0.30 20.92 5.81
CA GLU A 12 0.51 20.74 4.37
C GLU A 12 -0.17 21.87 3.59
N GLY A 13 0.02 21.87 2.28
CA GLY A 13 -0.63 22.83 1.39
C GLY A 13 -2.15 22.84 1.57
N GLY A 14 -2.77 24.01 1.66
CA GLY A 14 -4.20 24.19 1.87
C GLY A 14 -4.69 24.06 3.31
N HIS A 15 -3.86 23.64 4.26
CA HIS A 15 -4.25 23.60 5.68
C HIS A 15 -4.20 25.00 6.33
N SER A 16 -5.26 25.35 7.02
CA SER A 16 -5.37 26.61 7.76
C SER A 16 -4.65 26.58 9.12
N ARG A 17 -4.41 25.39 9.69
CA ARG A 17 -3.78 25.16 11.00
C ARG A 17 -2.83 23.99 10.96
N ASN A 18 -1.83 24.02 11.87
CA ASN A 18 -0.98 22.87 12.12
C ASN A 18 -1.80 21.76 12.80
N ARG A 19 -1.94 20.61 12.15
CA ARG A 19 -2.74 19.48 12.62
C ARG A 19 -2.19 18.12 12.23
N ILE A 20 -1.05 18.10 11.54
CA ILE A 20 -0.45 16.88 11.03
C ILE A 20 0.62 16.41 12.00
N VAL A 21 0.42 15.23 12.56
CA VAL A 21 1.49 14.51 13.27
C VAL A 21 2.48 14.02 12.22
N HIS A 22 3.75 14.29 12.42
CA HIS A 22 4.77 13.97 11.43
C HIS A 22 6.10 13.55 12.06
N SER A 23 6.87 12.78 11.34
CA SER A 23 8.28 12.49 11.63
C SER A 23 9.12 13.05 10.49
N LYS A 24 9.46 14.35 10.62
CA LYS A 24 10.07 15.12 9.52
C LYS A 24 9.20 14.97 8.25
N ASP A 25 9.78 14.55 7.14
CA ASP A 25 9.13 14.29 5.84
C ASP A 25 9.00 12.80 5.51
N LEU A 26 9.34 11.91 6.47
CA LEU A 26 9.32 10.46 6.31
C LEU A 26 8.35 9.76 7.27
N THR A 27 7.19 10.37 7.51
CA THR A 27 6.21 9.89 8.49
C THR A 27 5.76 8.45 8.21
N GLY A 28 5.49 8.10 6.95
CA GLY A 28 5.11 6.74 6.56
C GLY A 28 6.18 5.71 6.93
N ARG A 29 7.43 6.01 6.62
CA ARG A 29 8.58 5.14 6.95
C ARG A 29 8.74 4.93 8.46
N GLU A 30 8.52 5.96 9.26
CA GLU A 30 8.62 5.84 10.72
C GLU A 30 7.48 5.01 11.31
N ILE A 31 6.27 5.13 10.78
CA ILE A 31 5.13 4.28 11.15
C ILE A 31 5.43 2.83 10.81
N GLU A 32 5.89 2.56 9.59
CA GLU A 32 6.27 1.22 9.14
C GLU A 32 7.35 0.62 10.04
N ARG A 33 8.43 1.37 10.31
CA ARG A 33 9.52 0.93 11.18
C ARG A 33 9.02 0.51 12.56
N ALA A 34 8.19 1.36 13.18
CA ALA A 34 7.66 1.11 14.52
C ALA A 34 6.71 -0.11 14.55
N LEU A 35 5.88 -0.28 13.52
CA LEU A 35 4.98 -1.42 13.39
C LEU A 35 5.75 -2.72 13.14
N LEU A 36 6.74 -2.72 12.25
CA LEU A 36 7.60 -3.88 11.99
C LEU A 36 8.36 -4.31 13.24
N GLU A 37 8.95 -3.36 13.99
CA GLU A 37 9.59 -3.65 15.25
C GLU A 37 8.63 -4.34 16.23
N LYS A 38 7.39 -3.84 16.34
CA LYS A 38 6.38 -4.44 17.20
C LYS A 38 5.96 -5.84 16.74
N VAL A 39 5.75 -6.03 15.45
CA VAL A 39 5.38 -7.31 14.85
C VAL A 39 6.48 -8.34 15.08
N THR A 40 7.74 -8.00 14.79
CA THR A 40 8.90 -8.88 14.95
C THR A 40 9.08 -9.33 16.41
N ASN A 41 8.77 -8.44 17.36
CA ASN A 41 8.85 -8.74 18.79
C ASN A 41 7.57 -9.38 19.38
N THR A 42 6.63 -9.81 18.53
CA THR A 42 5.37 -10.45 18.97
C THR A 42 5.38 -11.92 18.55
N PRO A 43 5.66 -12.87 19.46
CA PRO A 43 5.85 -14.28 19.12
C PRO A 43 4.64 -14.98 18.48
N GLN A 44 3.45 -14.40 18.62
CA GLN A 44 2.21 -14.93 18.03
C GLN A 44 2.02 -14.55 16.56
N ILE A 45 2.89 -13.71 16.02
CA ILE A 45 2.83 -13.25 14.63
C ILE A 45 3.96 -13.93 13.85
N GLU A 46 3.60 -14.66 12.83
CA GLU A 46 4.53 -15.22 11.85
C GLU A 46 4.58 -14.31 10.62
N ILE A 47 5.77 -13.91 10.22
CA ILE A 47 6.01 -13.12 9.00
C ILE A 47 6.53 -14.06 7.93
N LEU A 48 5.82 -14.14 6.82
CA LEU A 48 6.22 -14.93 5.66
C LEU A 48 6.79 -13.98 4.60
N GLU A 49 8.10 -13.81 4.61
CA GLU A 49 8.82 -13.05 3.59
C GLU A 49 9.01 -13.89 2.33
N TYR A 50 9.20 -13.24 1.18
CA TYR A 50 9.37 -13.89 -0.13
C TYR A 50 8.19 -14.78 -0.56
N TYR A 51 6.98 -14.45 -0.07
CA TYR A 51 5.73 -15.07 -0.50
C TYR A 51 4.92 -14.11 -1.36
N PHE A 52 4.50 -14.59 -2.52
CA PHE A 52 3.62 -13.88 -3.42
C PHE A 52 2.22 -14.46 -3.37
N ALA A 53 1.22 -13.70 -2.92
CA ALA A 53 -0.16 -14.15 -2.88
C ALA A 53 -0.73 -14.29 -4.30
N ILE A 54 -1.14 -15.50 -4.67
CA ILE A 54 -1.66 -15.82 -6.00
C ILE A 54 -3.16 -15.60 -6.06
N ASP A 55 -3.89 -16.22 -5.11
CA ASP A 55 -5.35 -16.18 -5.09
C ASP A 55 -5.91 -16.60 -3.72
N PHE A 56 -7.20 -16.33 -3.48
CA PHE A 56 -7.87 -16.79 -2.28
C PHE A 56 -8.24 -18.26 -2.37
N LEU A 57 -8.09 -18.97 -1.25
CA LEU A 57 -8.60 -20.31 -1.07
C LEU A 57 -10.08 -20.25 -0.69
N THR A 58 -10.95 -20.37 -1.68
CA THR A 58 -12.40 -20.25 -1.51
C THR A 58 -13.10 -21.60 -1.59
N SER A 59 -14.37 -21.65 -1.23
CA SER A 59 -15.19 -22.86 -1.39
C SER A 59 -15.24 -23.40 -2.83
N LYS A 60 -14.94 -22.57 -3.83
CA LYS A 60 -14.85 -22.99 -5.25
C LYS A 60 -13.67 -23.93 -5.50
N ASN A 61 -12.61 -23.84 -4.69
CA ASN A 61 -11.40 -24.66 -4.84
C ASN A 61 -11.55 -26.08 -4.28
N PHE A 62 -12.60 -26.33 -3.48
CA PHE A 62 -12.85 -27.66 -2.93
C PHE A 62 -13.69 -28.52 -3.90
N LYS A 63 -13.33 -29.79 -4.03
CA LYS A 63 -14.10 -30.74 -4.83
C LYS A 63 -15.52 -30.88 -4.28
N LYS A 64 -16.50 -31.16 -5.14
CA LYS A 64 -17.96 -31.28 -4.86
C LYS A 64 -18.32 -31.99 -3.54
N LYS A 65 -17.50 -32.90 -3.04
CA LYS A 65 -17.73 -33.72 -1.85
C LYS A 65 -17.78 -32.90 -0.54
N PHE A 66 -17.20 -31.70 -0.53
CA PHE A 66 -17.18 -30.78 0.64
C PHE A 66 -18.01 -29.51 0.42
N ARG A 67 -18.75 -29.42 -0.68
CA ARG A 67 -19.65 -28.30 -0.94
C ARG A 67 -20.91 -28.47 -0.10
N SER A 68 -20.91 -27.94 1.12
CA SER A 68 -22.16 -27.58 1.79
C SER A 68 -22.88 -26.58 0.89
N LYS A 69 -24.17 -26.79 0.67
CA LYS A 69 -24.97 -26.08 -0.35
C LYS A 69 -25.01 -24.55 -0.20
N ASN A 70 -24.44 -23.96 0.87
CA ASN A 70 -24.63 -22.55 1.21
C ASN A 70 -23.40 -21.83 1.80
N THR A 71 -22.19 -22.41 1.81
CA THR A 71 -21.03 -21.70 2.39
C THR A 71 -20.17 -21.08 1.30
N LYS A 72 -20.41 -19.81 1.00
CA LYS A 72 -19.41 -18.96 0.39
C LYS A 72 -18.43 -18.58 1.50
N GLY A 73 -17.20 -19.09 1.45
CA GLY A 73 -16.18 -18.81 2.47
C GLY A 73 -14.80 -18.66 1.85
N CYS A 74 -13.98 -17.84 2.49
CA CYS A 74 -12.54 -17.77 2.30
C CYS A 74 -11.88 -18.56 3.44
N TYR A 75 -10.94 -19.42 3.11
CA TYR A 75 -10.26 -20.33 4.04
C TYR A 75 -8.75 -20.09 4.05
N GLY A 76 -8.30 -18.98 3.49
CA GLY A 76 -6.90 -18.62 3.37
C GLY A 76 -6.52 -18.23 1.94
N ILE A 77 -5.27 -18.45 1.60
CA ILE A 77 -4.72 -18.09 0.29
C ILE A 77 -3.85 -19.21 -0.29
N PHE A 78 -3.68 -19.16 -1.60
CA PHE A 78 -2.56 -19.79 -2.29
C PHE A 78 -1.45 -18.75 -2.41
N ALA A 79 -0.25 -19.10 -1.98
CA ALA A 79 0.91 -18.24 -2.06
C ALA A 79 2.07 -18.96 -2.73
N PHE A 80 2.78 -18.25 -3.60
CA PHE A 80 4.01 -18.74 -4.22
C PHE A 80 5.18 -18.40 -3.30
N ASN A 81 5.86 -19.42 -2.83
CA ASN A 81 7.11 -19.29 -2.12
C ASN A 81 8.23 -19.13 -3.16
N VAL A 82 8.84 -17.95 -3.20
CA VAL A 82 9.86 -17.60 -4.18
C VAL A 82 11.15 -18.39 -3.95
N GLU A 83 11.51 -18.67 -2.70
CA GLU A 83 12.75 -19.38 -2.35
C GLU A 83 12.70 -20.85 -2.80
N ASN A 84 11.58 -21.51 -2.57
CA ASN A 84 11.41 -22.94 -2.87
C ASN A 84 10.78 -23.19 -4.25
N SER A 85 10.35 -22.12 -4.94
CA SER A 85 9.60 -22.22 -6.20
C SER A 85 8.37 -23.13 -6.11
N SER A 86 7.67 -23.09 -4.96
CA SER A 86 6.50 -23.91 -4.66
C SER A 86 5.24 -23.07 -4.44
N VAL A 87 4.08 -23.69 -4.60
CA VAL A 87 2.80 -23.07 -4.25
C VAL A 87 2.28 -23.68 -2.96
N ASP A 88 2.18 -22.85 -1.94
CA ASP A 88 1.73 -23.24 -0.62
C ASP A 88 0.27 -22.83 -0.39
N LYS A 89 -0.40 -23.56 0.49
CA LYS A 89 -1.74 -23.23 0.99
C LYS A 89 -1.60 -22.72 2.43
N ILE A 90 -1.89 -21.46 2.62
CA ILE A 90 -1.92 -20.85 3.94
C ILE A 90 -3.38 -20.82 4.40
N ILE A 91 -3.70 -21.66 5.37
CA ILE A 91 -5.06 -21.83 5.88
C ILE A 91 -5.30 -20.83 7.00
N ALA A 92 -6.42 -20.12 6.93
CA ALA A 92 -6.81 -19.15 7.93
C ALA A 92 -8.34 -19.09 8.11
N GLY A 93 -8.78 -18.88 9.33
CA GLY A 93 -10.21 -18.65 9.64
C GLY A 93 -10.71 -17.29 9.17
N THR A 94 -9.81 -16.31 9.09
CA THR A 94 -10.09 -14.97 8.56
C THR A 94 -8.90 -14.52 7.70
N THR A 95 -9.20 -13.92 6.57
CA THR A 95 -8.16 -13.37 5.66
C THR A 95 -8.42 -11.88 5.46
N ILE A 96 -7.42 -11.07 5.75
CA ILE A 96 -7.46 -9.61 5.54
C ILE A 96 -6.64 -9.26 4.31
N ILE A 97 -7.21 -8.49 3.39
CA ILE A 97 -6.50 -7.94 2.25
C ILE A 97 -5.95 -6.57 2.66
N ALA A 98 -4.63 -6.42 2.62
CA ALA A 98 -3.95 -5.15 2.90
C ALA A 98 -2.80 -4.92 1.90
N SER A 99 -3.03 -5.27 0.62
CA SER A 99 -2.02 -5.32 -0.44
C SER A 99 -1.72 -3.97 -1.12
N GLY A 100 -2.23 -2.86 -0.59
CA GLY A 100 -2.06 -1.54 -1.19
C GLY A 100 -2.92 -1.32 -2.43
N GLY A 101 -2.54 -0.31 -3.21
CA GLY A 101 -3.29 0.17 -4.36
C GLY A 101 -2.81 -0.35 -5.71
N ALA A 102 -3.22 0.36 -6.77
CA ALA A 102 -2.95 0.00 -8.16
C ALA A 102 -2.30 1.16 -8.96
N GLY A 103 -1.49 1.99 -8.31
CA GLY A 103 -0.88 3.17 -8.95
C GLY A 103 0.00 2.86 -10.15
N GLN A 104 0.51 1.64 -10.26
CA GLN A 104 1.31 1.19 -11.40
C GLN A 104 0.53 1.00 -12.70
N VAL A 105 -0.80 1.19 -12.70
CA VAL A 105 -1.59 1.26 -13.96
C VAL A 105 -1.35 2.55 -14.73
N TYR A 106 -0.76 3.57 -14.09
CA TYR A 106 -0.43 4.85 -14.72
C TYR A 106 1.03 4.90 -15.17
N LEU A 107 1.27 5.55 -16.31
CA LEU A 107 2.61 5.71 -16.87
C LEU A 107 3.54 6.49 -15.94
N HIS A 108 3.01 7.52 -15.26
CA HIS A 108 3.75 8.29 -14.27
C HIS A 108 3.07 8.12 -12.91
N THR A 109 3.79 7.54 -11.99
CA THR A 109 3.29 7.24 -10.64
C THR A 109 4.37 7.45 -9.60
N SER A 110 3.98 7.92 -8.42
CA SER A 110 4.84 7.97 -7.24
C SER A 110 4.77 6.70 -6.40
N ASN A 111 3.95 5.73 -6.80
CA ASN A 111 3.80 4.48 -6.06
C ASN A 111 4.96 3.51 -6.35
N PRO A 112 5.33 2.68 -5.38
CA PRO A 112 6.36 1.66 -5.58
C PRO A 112 5.93 0.62 -6.62
N PRO A 113 6.88 -0.13 -7.22
CA PRO A 113 6.59 -1.14 -8.26
C PRO A 113 5.60 -2.22 -7.85
N ILE A 114 5.43 -2.45 -6.55
CA ILE A 114 4.50 -3.44 -6.02
C ILE A 114 3.03 -2.98 -6.01
N ALA A 115 2.75 -1.71 -6.33
CA ALA A 115 1.38 -1.17 -6.36
C ALA A 115 0.64 -1.56 -7.65
N THR A 116 0.47 -2.84 -7.89
CA THR A 116 -0.05 -3.45 -9.12
C THR A 116 -1.53 -3.85 -9.05
N GLY A 117 -2.17 -3.69 -7.88
CA GLY A 117 -3.60 -3.97 -7.71
C GLY A 117 -3.94 -5.45 -7.51
N ASP A 118 -2.98 -6.26 -7.11
CA ASP A 118 -3.14 -7.72 -6.99
C ASP A 118 -4.28 -8.10 -6.05
N GLY A 119 -4.43 -7.42 -4.91
CA GLY A 119 -5.51 -7.69 -3.97
C GLY A 119 -6.90 -7.41 -4.55
N VAL A 120 -7.03 -6.37 -5.37
CA VAL A 120 -8.28 -6.06 -6.09
C VAL A 120 -8.59 -7.20 -7.08
N ALA A 121 -7.60 -7.63 -7.85
CA ALA A 121 -7.75 -8.74 -8.81
C ALA A 121 -8.11 -10.05 -8.12
N MET A 122 -7.46 -10.37 -7.00
CA MET A 122 -7.77 -11.55 -6.19
C MET A 122 -9.20 -11.47 -5.62
N GLY A 123 -9.59 -10.33 -5.07
CA GLY A 123 -10.93 -10.09 -4.55
C GLY A 123 -12.00 -10.28 -5.63
N TYR A 124 -11.80 -9.70 -6.79
CA TYR A 124 -12.70 -9.86 -7.94
C TYR A 124 -12.88 -11.33 -8.35
N ARG A 125 -11.78 -12.07 -8.49
CA ARG A 125 -11.83 -13.51 -8.84
C ARG A 125 -12.53 -14.34 -7.76
N ALA A 126 -12.39 -13.96 -6.50
CA ALA A 126 -13.07 -14.59 -5.38
C ALA A 126 -14.58 -14.32 -5.37
N GLY A 127 -15.02 -13.27 -6.04
CA GLY A 127 -16.41 -12.81 -6.10
C GLY A 127 -16.76 -11.80 -5.01
N CYS A 128 -15.76 -11.05 -4.53
CA CYS A 128 -15.98 -9.87 -3.71
C CYS A 128 -16.63 -8.75 -4.55
N GLU A 129 -17.40 -7.93 -3.91
CA GLU A 129 -17.86 -6.68 -4.48
C GLU A 129 -16.68 -5.71 -4.57
N ILE A 130 -16.51 -5.09 -5.73
CA ILE A 130 -15.45 -4.12 -6.00
C ILE A 130 -16.13 -2.80 -6.32
N GLU A 131 -15.79 -1.78 -5.54
CA GLU A 131 -16.40 -0.46 -5.65
C GLU A 131 -15.35 0.63 -5.76
N ASN A 132 -15.75 1.79 -6.25
CA ASN A 132 -14.99 3.04 -6.26
C ASN A 132 -13.66 2.97 -7.03
N MET A 133 -13.56 2.10 -8.02
CA MET A 133 -12.34 1.95 -8.82
C MET A 133 -12.03 3.16 -9.70
N GLU A 134 -12.99 4.03 -9.93
CA GLU A 134 -12.83 5.28 -10.65
C GLU A 134 -12.13 6.37 -9.82
N PHE A 135 -12.05 6.22 -8.50
CA PHE A 135 -11.43 7.22 -7.64
C PHE A 135 -9.92 6.98 -7.53
N VAL A 136 -9.16 7.92 -8.05
CA VAL A 136 -7.70 7.95 -7.97
C VAL A 136 -7.28 9.30 -7.41
N GLN A 137 -6.45 9.30 -6.39
CA GLN A 137 -5.86 10.52 -5.86
C GLN A 137 -4.57 10.84 -6.60
N PHE A 138 -4.57 11.95 -7.34
CA PHE A 138 -3.37 12.46 -7.99
C PHE A 138 -2.61 13.37 -7.01
N HIS A 139 -1.28 13.20 -6.96
CA HIS A 139 -0.43 14.15 -6.26
C HIS A 139 -0.18 15.38 -7.14
N PRO A 140 -0.28 16.60 -6.60
CA PRO A 140 -0.22 17.81 -7.43
C PRO A 140 1.19 18.12 -7.96
N THR A 141 2.25 17.57 -7.36
CA THR A 141 3.62 17.93 -7.74
C THR A 141 4.57 16.74 -7.65
N THR A 142 5.11 16.38 -8.80
CA THR A 142 6.21 15.41 -8.90
C THR A 142 7.37 16.04 -9.65
N LEU A 143 8.59 15.57 -9.39
CA LEU A 143 9.76 15.97 -10.15
C LEU A 143 9.72 15.28 -11.52
N TYR A 144 9.81 16.07 -12.60
CA TYR A 144 10.04 15.48 -13.91
C TYR A 144 11.49 15.01 -14.00
N GLU A 145 11.66 13.73 -14.25
CA GLU A 145 12.97 13.13 -14.49
C GLU A 145 13.15 12.86 -15.99
N HIS A 146 14.37 13.04 -16.49
CA HIS A 146 14.67 12.75 -17.87
C HIS A 146 14.41 11.27 -18.19
N PRO A 147 13.92 10.90 -19.39
CA PRO A 147 13.64 9.51 -19.76
C PRO A 147 14.80 8.53 -19.61
N ASP A 148 16.04 9.02 -19.59
CA ASP A 148 17.23 8.20 -19.38
C ASP A 148 17.42 7.76 -17.92
N ILE A 149 16.66 8.36 -16.97
CA ILE A 149 16.66 7.93 -15.59
C ILE A 149 15.65 6.79 -15.47
N ASN A 150 16.15 5.57 -15.40
CA ASN A 150 15.32 4.36 -15.31
C ASN A 150 14.78 4.17 -13.88
N SER A 151 13.92 5.09 -13.45
CA SER A 151 13.21 4.99 -12.17
C SER A 151 11.83 4.39 -12.38
N PRO A 152 11.45 3.34 -11.63
CA PRO A 152 10.14 2.72 -11.75
C PRO A 152 9.00 3.58 -11.18
N TYR A 153 9.31 4.71 -10.57
CA TYR A 153 8.35 5.68 -10.04
C TYR A 153 8.97 7.08 -10.02
N VAL A 154 8.11 8.10 -10.08
CA VAL A 154 8.54 9.50 -10.08
C VAL A 154 8.76 10.00 -8.65
N PHE A 155 9.75 10.90 -8.48
CA PHE A 155 10.02 11.51 -7.18
C PHE A 155 8.90 12.48 -6.78
N LEU A 156 8.37 12.28 -5.58
CA LEU A 156 7.30 13.09 -5.02
C LEU A 156 7.87 14.35 -4.36
N ILE A 157 7.40 15.52 -4.76
CA ILE A 157 7.69 16.77 -4.05
C ILE A 157 6.67 16.91 -2.93
N SER A 158 7.13 16.78 -1.69
CA SER A 158 6.28 16.78 -0.50
C SER A 158 5.39 18.02 -0.39
N GLU A 159 4.13 17.82 -0.01
CA GLU A 159 3.20 18.91 0.30
C GLU A 159 3.66 19.79 1.49
N ALA A 160 4.56 19.29 2.32
CA ALA A 160 5.21 20.07 3.37
C ALA A 160 5.95 21.29 2.80
N VAL A 161 6.49 21.20 1.58
CA VAL A 161 7.16 22.31 0.88
C VAL A 161 6.16 23.44 0.61
N ARG A 162 4.95 23.13 0.15
CA ARG A 162 3.86 24.11 -0.01
C ARG A 162 3.36 24.61 1.34
N GLY A 163 3.25 23.73 2.34
CA GLY A 163 2.91 24.10 3.71
C GLY A 163 3.88 25.10 4.33
N ALA A 164 5.16 25.05 3.93
CA ALA A 164 6.19 26.01 4.30
C ALA A 164 6.15 27.33 3.50
N GLY A 165 5.23 27.44 2.52
CA GLY A 165 5.02 28.66 1.73
C GLY A 165 5.69 28.67 0.36
N ALA A 166 6.22 27.54 -0.09
CA ALA A 166 6.78 27.46 -1.44
C ALA A 166 5.69 27.54 -2.52
N VAL A 167 6.02 28.19 -3.61
CA VAL A 167 5.17 28.35 -4.80
C VAL A 167 5.92 27.86 -6.04
N LEU A 168 5.17 27.23 -6.96
CA LEU A 168 5.71 26.91 -8.28
C LEU A 168 5.81 28.19 -9.10
N LYS A 169 6.97 28.39 -9.70
CA LYS A 169 7.21 29.49 -10.64
C LYS A 169 7.76 28.95 -11.95
N ARG A 170 7.44 29.61 -13.02
CA ARG A 170 8.10 29.38 -14.30
C ARG A 170 9.55 29.89 -14.22
N ILE A 171 10.40 29.41 -15.15
CA ILE A 171 11.82 29.78 -15.19
C ILE A 171 12.02 31.28 -15.45
N ASP A 172 11.03 31.93 -16.07
CA ASP A 172 10.98 33.38 -16.30
C ASP A 172 10.47 34.18 -15.10
N GLY A 173 10.20 33.52 -13.97
CA GLY A 173 9.80 34.15 -12.71
C GLY A 173 8.31 34.40 -12.50
N TYR A 174 7.45 33.98 -13.48
CA TYR A 174 5.99 34.09 -13.38
C TYR A 174 5.36 32.80 -12.86
#